data_deebeede4f44b629bca9081d4af9323a
#
_entry.id   deebeede4f44b629bca9081d4af9323a
#
_cell.length_a   1.000
_cell.length_b   1.000
_cell.length_c   1.000
_cell.angle_alpha   90.00
_cell.angle_beta   90.00
_cell.angle_gamma   90.00
#
_symmetry.space_group_name_H-M   'P 1'
#
loop_
_entity.id
_entity.type
_entity.pdbx_description
1 polymer ?
#
loop_
_entity_poly.entity_id
_entity_poly.type
_entity_poly.pdbx_seq_one_letter_code
_entity_poly.pdbx_strand_id
1 'polypeptide(L)'
;THYHFSDGHLASVKGYEFYGKMAKTYSKMKDEGFRQKATEFYIKIQIVGTPDDCLQQLAELHRLTGVDHLVTEFGFGGMPHEESELNMRLFADRVMPVLQRDPAFAGPAAGAPAETPITPGQRAGGVFAPA
;
A
#
# COMPACT_ATOMS: atom_id res chain seq x y z
N THR A 1 14.11 -8.39 12.67
CA THR A 1 12.89 -8.62 13.47
C THR A 1 12.00 -9.53 12.65
N HIS A 2 12.04 -10.84 12.90
CA HIS A 2 11.12 -11.78 12.26
C HIS A 2 9.74 -11.54 12.87
N TYR A 3 8.79 -11.05 12.08
CA TYR A 3 7.40 -11.15 12.47
C TYR A 3 7.06 -12.64 12.55
N HIS A 4 6.71 -13.11 13.73
CA HIS A 4 6.39 -14.52 14.03
C HIS A 4 5.12 -15.03 13.34
N PHE A 5 4.55 -14.29 12.38
CA PHE A 5 3.43 -14.74 11.58
C PHE A 5 3.72 -15.99 10.74
N SER A 6 5.01 -16.28 10.48
CA SER A 6 5.44 -17.47 9.76
C SER A 6 5.31 -18.76 10.57
N ASP A 7 5.22 -18.68 11.88
CA ASP A 7 5.29 -19.85 12.77
C ASP A 7 3.91 -20.51 12.96
N GLY A 8 2.86 -19.93 12.41
CA GLY A 8 1.52 -20.51 12.45
C GLY A 8 0.84 -20.56 13.83
N HIS A 9 1.48 -19.98 14.86
CA HIS A 9 0.96 -20.01 16.24
C HIS A 9 -0.40 -19.31 16.39
N LEU A 10 -0.70 -18.35 15.53
CA LEU A 10 -1.99 -17.67 15.52
C LEU A 10 -3.10 -18.49 14.87
N ALA A 11 -2.78 -19.58 14.16
CA ALA A 11 -3.79 -20.38 13.46
C ALA A 11 -4.79 -21.06 14.39
N SER A 12 -4.42 -21.28 15.65
CA SER A 12 -5.29 -21.85 16.68
C SER A 12 -6.16 -20.83 17.39
N VAL A 13 -5.95 -19.54 17.15
CA VAL A 13 -6.70 -18.47 17.78
C VAL A 13 -7.93 -18.13 16.94
N LYS A 14 -9.12 -18.19 17.55
CA LYS A 14 -10.38 -17.87 16.87
C LYS A 14 -10.36 -16.45 16.28
N GLY A 15 -10.63 -16.34 14.98
CA GLY A 15 -10.58 -15.08 14.22
C GLY A 15 -9.22 -14.81 13.55
N TYR A 16 -8.21 -15.65 13.81
CA TYR A 16 -6.88 -15.53 13.24
C TYR A 16 -6.51 -16.68 12.29
N GLU A 17 -7.48 -17.46 11.85
CA GLU A 17 -7.29 -18.63 10.99
C GLU A 17 -6.59 -18.27 9.65
N PHE A 18 -6.78 -17.03 9.20
CA PHE A 18 -6.10 -16.49 8.01
C PHE A 18 -4.57 -16.57 8.13
N TYR A 19 -4.02 -16.31 9.31
CA TYR A 19 -2.57 -16.37 9.54
C TYR A 19 -2.01 -17.79 9.40
N GLY A 20 -2.81 -18.82 9.69
CA GLY A 20 -2.41 -20.20 9.41
C GLY A 20 -2.27 -20.50 7.92
N LYS A 21 -3.10 -19.89 7.09
CA LYS A 21 -2.97 -19.96 5.62
C LYS A 21 -1.74 -19.19 5.14
N MET A 22 -1.49 -18.01 5.69
CA MET A 22 -0.29 -17.22 5.40
C MET A 22 0.99 -17.96 5.76
N ALA A 23 1.05 -18.61 6.92
CA ALA A 23 2.23 -19.39 7.33
C ALA A 23 2.61 -20.46 6.30
N LYS A 24 1.62 -21.15 5.70
CA LYS A 24 1.84 -22.10 4.61
C LYS A 24 2.37 -21.42 3.34
N THR A 25 1.94 -20.22 3.05
CA THR A 25 2.44 -19.43 1.91
C THR A 25 3.88 -18.98 2.18
N TYR A 26 4.18 -18.49 3.38
CA TYR A 26 5.55 -18.11 3.76
C TYR A 26 6.52 -19.28 3.73
N SER A 27 6.07 -20.50 4.03
CA SER A 27 6.94 -21.68 3.91
C SER A 27 7.43 -21.90 2.47
N LYS A 28 6.66 -21.49 1.47
CA LYS A 28 7.04 -21.55 0.05
C LYS A 28 8.08 -20.49 -0.33
N MET A 29 8.27 -19.45 0.48
CA MET A 29 9.30 -18.43 0.26
C MET A 29 10.74 -18.98 0.36
N LYS A 30 10.90 -20.22 0.82
CA LYS A 30 12.17 -20.95 0.76
C LYS A 30 12.52 -21.38 -0.66
N ASP A 31 11.52 -21.55 -1.52
CA ASP A 31 11.72 -21.80 -2.95
C ASP A 31 12.11 -20.51 -3.66
N GLU A 32 13.24 -20.51 -4.36
CA GLU A 32 13.81 -19.34 -5.01
C GLU A 32 12.90 -18.80 -6.12
N GLY A 33 12.33 -19.68 -6.93
CA GLY A 33 11.44 -19.28 -8.03
C GLY A 33 10.14 -18.65 -7.52
N PHE A 34 9.61 -19.16 -6.41
CA PHE A 34 8.44 -18.56 -5.77
C PHE A 34 8.78 -17.21 -5.16
N ARG A 35 9.93 -17.10 -4.49
CA ARG A 35 10.41 -15.85 -3.87
C ARG A 35 10.58 -14.75 -4.91
N GLN A 36 11.22 -15.06 -6.04
CA GLN A 36 11.40 -14.12 -7.12
C GLN A 36 10.06 -13.58 -7.65
N LYS A 37 9.12 -14.47 -7.96
CA LYS A 37 7.78 -14.07 -8.44
C LYS A 37 7.03 -13.23 -7.41
N ALA A 38 7.12 -13.57 -6.14
CA ALA A 38 6.50 -12.83 -5.06
C ALA A 38 7.12 -11.42 -4.92
N THR A 39 8.44 -11.30 -5.08
CA THR A 39 9.15 -10.02 -5.06
C THR A 39 8.76 -9.16 -6.25
N GLU A 40 8.73 -9.73 -7.46
CA GLU A 40 8.30 -9.02 -8.67
C GLU A 40 6.85 -8.52 -8.53
N PHE A 41 5.96 -9.34 -7.99
CA PHE A 41 4.58 -8.94 -7.72
C PHE A 41 4.52 -7.81 -6.69
N TYR A 42 5.30 -7.93 -5.60
CA TYR A 42 5.35 -6.90 -4.55
C TYR A 42 5.81 -5.56 -5.10
N ILE A 43 6.86 -5.54 -5.93
CA ILE A 43 7.36 -4.32 -6.56
C ILE A 43 6.28 -3.68 -7.43
N LYS A 44 5.52 -4.48 -8.18
CA LYS A 44 4.46 -3.98 -9.08
C LYS A 44 3.31 -3.27 -8.37
N ILE A 45 3.06 -3.60 -7.10
CA ILE A 45 1.99 -2.97 -6.32
C ILE A 45 2.49 -1.81 -5.45
N GLN A 46 3.79 -1.54 -5.47
CA GLN A 46 4.38 -0.39 -4.77
C GLN A 46 4.57 0.77 -5.74
N ILE A 47 4.54 1.97 -5.20
CA ILE A 47 4.93 3.18 -5.94
C ILE A 47 6.43 3.36 -5.73
N VAL A 48 7.21 2.94 -6.72
CA VAL A 48 8.68 2.94 -6.67
C VAL A 48 9.26 3.36 -8.01
N GLY A 49 10.43 3.97 -7.99
CA GLY A 49 11.15 4.42 -9.17
C GLY A 49 11.75 5.80 -8.99
N THR A 50 12.06 6.45 -10.10
CA THR A 50 12.44 7.85 -10.11
C THR A 50 11.26 8.74 -9.68
N PRO A 51 11.50 10.02 -9.32
CA PRO A 51 10.40 10.95 -9.05
C PRO A 51 9.34 11.01 -10.15
N ASP A 52 9.76 10.97 -11.42
CA ASP A 52 8.86 11.00 -12.57
C ASP A 52 8.03 9.70 -12.68
N ASP A 53 8.65 8.54 -12.41
CA ASP A 53 7.94 7.26 -12.37
C ASP A 53 6.90 7.26 -11.26
N CYS A 54 7.26 7.78 -10.07
CA CYS A 54 6.34 7.89 -8.95
C CYS A 54 5.15 8.81 -9.27
N LEU A 55 5.39 9.95 -9.93
CA LEU A 55 4.33 10.85 -10.37
C LEU A 55 3.36 10.17 -11.34
N GLN A 56 3.88 9.43 -12.31
CA GLN A 56 3.04 8.69 -13.27
C GLN A 56 2.20 7.62 -12.57
N GLN A 57 2.81 6.85 -11.65
CA GLN A 57 2.11 5.81 -10.88
C GLN A 57 1.03 6.40 -9.97
N LEU A 58 1.29 7.55 -9.34
CA LEU A 58 0.32 8.27 -8.52
C LEU A 58 -0.83 8.83 -9.34
N ALA A 59 -0.55 9.40 -10.52
CA ALA A 59 -1.57 9.87 -11.43
C ALA A 59 -2.51 8.73 -11.87
N GLU A 60 -1.95 7.59 -12.21
CA GLU A 60 -2.74 6.40 -12.58
C GLU A 60 -3.56 5.87 -11.39
N LEU A 61 -2.98 5.81 -10.19
CA LEU A 61 -3.70 5.43 -8.98
C LEU A 61 -4.88 6.36 -8.72
N HIS A 62 -4.66 7.67 -8.80
CA HIS A 62 -5.73 8.66 -8.64
C HIS A 62 -6.82 8.48 -9.70
N ARG A 63 -6.44 8.31 -10.96
CA ARG A 63 -7.38 8.09 -12.06
C ARG A 63 -8.26 6.85 -11.86
N LEU A 64 -7.69 5.76 -11.31
CA LEU A 64 -8.39 4.50 -11.11
C LEU A 64 -9.28 4.50 -9.85
N THR A 65 -8.86 5.19 -8.81
CA THR A 65 -9.48 5.07 -7.48
C THR A 65 -10.15 6.33 -6.99
N GLY A 66 -9.82 7.50 -7.56
CA GLY A 66 -10.26 8.79 -7.06
C GLY A 66 -9.69 9.18 -5.69
N VAL A 67 -8.64 8.49 -5.21
CA VAL A 67 -8.01 8.78 -3.92
C VAL A 67 -7.38 10.17 -3.93
N ASP A 68 -7.68 10.98 -2.93
CA ASP A 68 -7.20 12.35 -2.75
C ASP A 68 -6.27 12.51 -1.53
N HIS A 69 -6.13 11.48 -0.73
CA HIS A 69 -5.24 11.45 0.42
C HIS A 69 -4.22 10.32 0.27
N LEU A 70 -2.95 10.65 0.45
CA LEU A 70 -1.85 9.70 0.35
C LEU A 70 -1.08 9.65 1.67
N VAL A 71 -0.94 8.46 2.23
CA VAL A 71 -0.03 8.18 3.34
C VAL A 71 1.15 7.40 2.79
N THR A 72 2.35 7.95 2.94
CA THR A 72 3.58 7.36 2.41
C THR A 72 4.44 6.77 3.51
N GLU A 73 5.05 5.63 3.25
CA GLU A 73 6.05 5.02 4.10
C GLU A 73 7.37 4.96 3.35
N PHE A 74 8.42 5.57 3.93
CA PHE A 74 9.74 5.69 3.28
C PHE A 74 10.78 4.73 3.84
N GLY A 75 10.47 4.03 4.92
CA GLY A 75 11.38 3.10 5.56
C GLY A 75 10.73 1.78 5.88
N PHE A 76 11.31 0.68 5.41
CA PHE A 76 10.79 -0.66 5.64
C PHE A 76 11.91 -1.70 5.64
N GLY A 77 11.61 -2.87 6.22
CA GLY A 77 12.39 -4.08 6.02
C GLY A 77 13.88 -4.02 6.40
N GLY A 78 14.27 -3.17 7.37
CA GLY A 78 15.68 -3.02 7.76
C GLY A 78 16.48 -2.04 6.91
N MET A 79 15.79 -1.18 6.13
CA MET A 79 16.43 -0.09 5.39
C MET A 79 17.21 0.81 6.35
N PRO A 80 18.46 1.21 6.03
CA PRO A 80 19.21 2.19 6.81
C PRO A 80 18.46 3.50 6.95
N HIS A 81 18.61 4.16 8.09
CA HIS A 81 17.90 5.42 8.37
C HIS A 81 18.23 6.50 7.35
N GLU A 82 19.47 6.59 6.93
CA GLU A 82 19.97 7.55 5.95
C GLU A 82 19.30 7.38 4.58
N GLU A 83 19.05 6.16 4.16
CA GLU A 83 18.32 5.86 2.91
C GLU A 83 16.85 6.25 3.02
N SER A 84 16.24 5.96 4.15
CA SER A 84 14.84 6.35 4.42
C SER A 84 14.70 7.88 4.43
N GLU A 85 15.62 8.59 5.07
CA GLU A 85 15.66 10.05 5.09
C GLU A 85 15.87 10.64 3.68
N LEU A 86 16.80 10.06 2.91
CA LEU A 86 17.04 10.47 1.51
C LEU A 86 15.77 10.34 0.67
N ASN A 87 15.08 9.21 0.75
CA ASN A 87 13.83 8.97 0.04
C ASN A 87 12.74 9.97 0.42
N MET A 88 12.61 10.26 1.71
CA MET A 88 11.65 11.25 2.22
C MET A 88 11.95 12.66 1.68
N ARG A 89 13.21 13.08 1.71
CA ARG A 89 13.66 14.38 1.18
C ARG A 89 13.43 14.46 -0.32
N LEU A 90 13.79 13.43 -1.06
CA LEU A 90 13.60 13.38 -2.52
C LEU A 90 12.11 13.49 -2.88
N PHE A 91 11.23 12.80 -2.18
CA PHE A 91 9.79 12.92 -2.35
C PHE A 91 9.29 14.32 -2.04
N ALA A 92 9.72 14.90 -0.91
CA ALA A 92 9.32 16.26 -0.49
C ALA A 92 9.77 17.33 -1.50
N ASP A 93 10.94 17.17 -2.11
CA ASP A 93 11.52 18.16 -3.00
C ASP A 93 11.03 18.01 -4.45
N ARG A 94 10.73 16.80 -4.91
CA ARG A 94 10.51 16.52 -6.33
C ARG A 94 9.11 16.01 -6.68
N VAL A 95 8.44 15.32 -5.77
CA VAL A 95 7.11 14.72 -6.00
C VAL A 95 6.01 15.54 -5.36
N MET A 96 6.10 15.79 -4.06
CA MET A 96 5.06 16.48 -3.32
C MET A 96 4.67 17.85 -3.88
N PRO A 97 5.59 18.73 -4.34
CA PRO A 97 5.22 20.03 -4.89
C PRO A 97 4.43 19.93 -6.20
N VAL A 98 4.64 18.89 -6.98
CA VAL A 98 3.87 18.62 -8.20
C VAL A 98 2.45 18.21 -7.83
N LEU A 99 2.31 17.23 -6.93
CA LEU A 99 1.00 16.77 -6.46
C LEU A 99 0.16 17.89 -5.85
N GLN A 100 0.78 18.80 -5.09
CA GLN A 100 0.09 19.91 -4.45
C GLN A 100 -0.37 21.02 -5.41
N ARG A 101 0.27 21.13 -6.57
CA ARG A 101 -0.04 22.18 -7.56
C ARG A 101 -0.89 21.71 -8.72
N ASP A 102 -0.88 20.41 -8.99
CA ASP A 102 -1.63 19.86 -10.11
C ASP A 102 -3.11 19.78 -9.76
N PRO A 103 -3.99 20.46 -10.53
CA PRO A 103 -5.43 20.40 -10.31
C PRO A 103 -6.01 18.99 -10.33
N ALA A 104 -5.35 18.05 -11.01
CA ALA A 104 -5.75 16.64 -11.02
C ALA A 104 -5.70 16.00 -9.63
N PHE A 105 -4.81 16.49 -8.75
CA PHE A 105 -4.66 16.01 -7.36
C PHE A 105 -5.22 17.02 -6.35
N ALA A 106 -5.75 18.16 -6.80
CA ALA A 106 -6.44 19.08 -5.91
C ALA A 106 -7.71 18.37 -5.43
N GLY A 107 -7.75 18.05 -4.14
CA GLY A 107 -8.97 17.56 -3.50
C GLY A 107 -10.16 18.53 -3.73
N PRO A 108 -11.39 18.12 -3.42
CA PRO A 108 -12.54 18.98 -3.57
C PRO A 108 -12.26 20.31 -2.89
N ALA A 109 -12.54 21.42 -3.59
CA ALA A 109 -12.28 22.76 -3.09
C ALA A 109 -12.77 22.90 -1.65
N ALA A 110 -11.94 23.50 -0.78
CA ALA A 110 -12.29 23.74 0.62
C ALA A 110 -13.66 24.44 0.67
N GLY A 111 -14.71 23.72 1.06
CA GLY A 111 -16.10 24.18 1.03
C GLY A 111 -17.07 23.26 0.31
N ALA A 112 -16.61 22.22 -0.36
CA ALA A 112 -17.52 21.16 -0.79
C ALA A 112 -18.15 20.51 0.46
N PRO A 113 -19.48 20.31 0.49
CA PRO A 113 -20.13 19.68 1.63
C PRO A 113 -19.48 18.30 1.84
N ALA A 114 -19.01 18.03 3.06
CA ALA A 114 -18.53 16.72 3.43
C ALA A 114 -19.57 15.68 2.99
N GLU A 115 -19.16 14.69 2.21
CA GLU A 115 -20.03 13.59 1.88
C GLU A 115 -20.62 13.03 3.18
N THR A 116 -21.92 12.83 3.16
CA THR A 116 -22.68 12.38 4.32
C THR A 116 -21.99 11.16 4.91
N PRO A 117 -21.71 11.12 6.22
CA PRO A 117 -21.05 9.97 6.84
C PRO A 117 -21.81 8.71 6.46
N ILE A 118 -21.10 7.71 5.95
CA ILE A 118 -21.69 6.41 5.64
C ILE A 118 -22.26 5.84 6.95
N THR A 119 -23.56 5.79 7.06
CA THR A 119 -24.25 5.26 8.21
C THR A 119 -23.81 3.79 8.38
N PRO A 120 -23.42 3.33 9.60
CA PRO A 120 -23.10 1.94 9.83
C PRO A 120 -24.29 1.06 9.42
N GLY A 121 -24.15 0.30 8.33
CA GLY A 121 -25.22 -0.52 7.76
C GLY A 121 -25.34 -0.43 6.23
N GLN A 122 -24.90 0.65 5.60
CA GLN A 122 -24.80 0.75 4.14
C GLN A 122 -23.42 0.26 3.67
N ARG A 123 -23.17 -1.02 3.85
CA ARG A 123 -22.09 -1.66 3.09
C ARG A 123 -22.59 -1.84 1.67
N ALA A 124 -22.00 -1.14 0.72
CA ALA A 124 -22.11 -1.49 -0.68
C ALA A 124 -21.90 -2.99 -0.81
N GLY A 125 -22.82 -3.68 -1.48
CA GLY A 125 -22.84 -5.12 -1.62
C GLY A 125 -21.48 -5.62 -2.10
N GLY A 126 -20.80 -6.38 -1.25
CA GLY A 126 -19.42 -6.78 -1.43
C GLY A 126 -19.25 -7.72 -2.60
N VAL A 127 -18.30 -7.40 -3.43
CA VAL A 127 -17.67 -8.30 -4.36
C VAL A 127 -16.69 -9.18 -3.60
N PHE A 128 -17.20 -10.12 -2.81
CA PHE A 128 -16.48 -11.31 -2.36
C PHE A 128 -17.46 -12.46 -2.26
N ALA A 129 -17.79 -13.04 -3.42
CA ALA A 129 -18.33 -14.38 -3.47
C ALA A 129 -17.17 -15.37 -3.35
N PRO A 130 -17.17 -16.29 -2.38
CA PRO A 130 -16.20 -17.38 -2.38
C PRO A 130 -16.60 -18.37 -3.48
N ALA A 131 -15.63 -18.71 -4.33
CA ALA A 131 -15.67 -19.89 -5.14
C ALA A 131 -15.21 -21.11 -4.31
#